data_54cd5f12dc9c55be3fb699fd5ff3a9b5
#
_entry.id   54cd5f12dc9c55be3fb699fd5ff3a9b5
#
_cell.length_a   1.000
_cell.length_b   1.000
_cell.length_c   1.000
_cell.angle_alpha   90.00
_cell.angle_beta   90.00
_cell.angle_gamma   90.00
#
_symmetry.space_group_name_H-M   'P 1'
#
loop_
_entity.id
_entity.type
_entity.pdbx_description
1 polymer ?
#
loop_
_entity_poly.entity_id
_entity_poly.type
_entity_poly.pdbx_seq_one_letter_code
_entity_poly.pdbx_strand_id
1 'polypeptide(L)'
;MGHFYLIRHGVTEWNAENRMCGRSDIPLSEAGRRQAEVLAERLKLIPLEAVYSSPLKRALQTARLISELIGLQPILDERLVELDYGEWEGKLLADILRNDPATYRAWDADPAQLAPPGGESGLAAQQRIVSFLDSLAGRHPQGHVLVVSHKTVCRLAICHVLGMSPSEYRRRLILSNAALSIIQSQPWGWQLMTFNDTSHLSEVGPGAGEPELGFRESAPSP
;
A
#
# COMPACT_ATOMS: atom_id res chain seq x y z
N MET A 1 16.46 17.60 3.25
CA MET A 1 15.78 16.38 3.69
C MET A 1 14.69 16.06 2.71
N GLY A 2 14.69 14.85 2.13
CA GLY A 2 13.68 14.45 1.15
C GLY A 2 12.36 14.09 1.81
N HIS A 3 11.24 14.50 1.21
CA HIS A 3 9.88 14.18 1.65
C HIS A 3 9.25 13.21 0.67
N PHE A 4 8.79 12.06 1.16
CA PHE A 4 8.22 10.99 0.33
C PHE A 4 6.77 10.75 0.72
N TYR A 5 5.89 10.96 -0.25
CA TYR A 5 4.44 10.87 -0.11
C TYR A 5 4.01 9.49 -0.58
N LEU A 6 3.81 8.55 0.36
CA LEU A 6 3.41 7.17 0.08
C LEU A 6 1.89 7.10 -0.03
N ILE A 7 1.40 6.62 -1.16
CA ILE A 7 -0.03 6.48 -1.45
C ILE A 7 -0.34 5.00 -1.69
N ARG A 8 -1.35 4.47 -1.00
CA ARG A 8 -2.02 3.27 -1.44
C ARG A 8 -2.97 3.63 -2.58
N HIS A 9 -2.97 2.88 -3.68
CA HIS A 9 -3.90 3.07 -4.80
C HIS A 9 -5.35 3.22 -4.36
N GLY A 10 -6.20 3.87 -5.18
CA GLY A 10 -7.64 3.96 -5.00
C GLY A 10 -8.33 2.58 -5.00
N VAL A 11 -9.57 2.51 -4.53
CA VAL A 11 -10.32 1.26 -4.41
C VAL A 11 -10.53 0.57 -5.77
N THR A 12 -10.56 -0.77 -5.76
CA THR A 12 -10.91 -1.63 -6.89
C THR A 12 -12.16 -2.44 -6.56
N GLU A 13 -12.80 -3.05 -7.56
CA GLU A 13 -13.94 -3.96 -7.31
C GLU A 13 -13.53 -5.13 -6.40
N TRP A 14 -12.30 -5.65 -6.57
CA TRP A 14 -11.81 -6.74 -5.73
C TRP A 14 -11.58 -6.33 -4.26
N ASN A 15 -11.29 -5.07 -3.99
CA ASN A 15 -11.25 -4.58 -2.61
C ASN A 15 -12.65 -4.58 -1.98
N ALA A 16 -13.67 -4.17 -2.73
CA ALA A 16 -15.06 -4.17 -2.27
C ALA A 16 -15.59 -5.60 -2.02
N GLU A 17 -15.13 -6.56 -2.81
CA GLU A 17 -15.50 -7.98 -2.67
C GLU A 17 -14.69 -8.73 -1.59
N ASN A 18 -13.70 -8.12 -0.94
CA ASN A 18 -12.72 -8.80 -0.07
C ASN A 18 -12.01 -9.98 -0.78
N ARG A 19 -11.64 -9.76 -2.03
CA ARG A 19 -10.87 -10.71 -2.83
C ARG A 19 -9.38 -10.43 -2.70
N MET A 20 -8.58 -11.47 -2.54
CA MET A 20 -7.12 -11.33 -2.47
C MET A 20 -6.58 -10.77 -3.77
N CYS A 21 -5.92 -9.63 -3.67
CA CYS A 21 -5.43 -8.88 -4.82
C CYS A 21 -3.94 -8.56 -4.63
N GLY A 22 -3.11 -9.47 -5.11
CA GLY A 22 -1.66 -9.29 -5.12
C GLY A 22 -1.15 -8.72 -6.43
N ARG A 23 -0.51 -9.55 -7.25
CA ARG A 23 0.03 -9.18 -8.56
C ARG A 23 -0.98 -9.19 -9.69
N SER A 24 -2.20 -9.66 -9.43
CA SER A 24 -3.30 -9.55 -10.40
C SER A 24 -3.53 -8.13 -10.85
N ASP A 25 -3.57 -7.92 -12.18
CA ASP A 25 -3.54 -6.58 -12.78
C ASP A 25 -4.95 -6.02 -13.04
N ILE A 26 -5.63 -5.62 -11.97
CA ILE A 26 -6.98 -5.05 -12.00
C ILE A 26 -6.97 -3.53 -12.00
N PRO A 27 -7.92 -2.88 -12.71
CA PRO A 27 -8.05 -1.43 -12.73
C PRO A 27 -8.71 -0.88 -11.45
N LEU A 28 -8.68 0.44 -11.30
CA LEU A 28 -9.53 1.14 -10.34
C LEU A 28 -11.00 0.94 -10.65
N SER A 29 -11.83 0.89 -9.60
CA SER A 29 -13.26 1.10 -9.74
C SER A 29 -13.57 2.58 -10.00
N GLU A 30 -14.83 2.88 -10.32
CA GLU A 30 -15.29 4.26 -10.47
C GLU A 30 -15.09 5.07 -9.17
N ALA A 31 -15.36 4.46 -8.02
CA ALA A 31 -15.09 5.07 -6.72
C ALA A 31 -13.59 5.32 -6.51
N GLY A 32 -12.73 4.37 -6.91
CA GLY A 32 -11.27 4.52 -6.83
C GLY A 32 -10.72 5.64 -7.71
N ARG A 33 -11.31 5.87 -8.88
CA ARG A 33 -10.96 7.01 -9.74
C ARG A 33 -11.29 8.33 -9.04
N ARG A 34 -12.51 8.47 -8.49
CA ARG A 34 -12.88 9.67 -7.72
C ARG A 34 -11.99 9.90 -6.51
N GLN A 35 -11.59 8.85 -5.78
CA GLN A 35 -10.63 8.96 -4.69
C GLN A 35 -9.28 9.52 -5.17
N ALA A 36 -8.78 9.05 -6.32
CA ALA A 36 -7.52 9.52 -6.90
C ALA A 36 -7.61 10.97 -7.40
N GLU A 37 -8.75 11.39 -7.96
CA GLU A 37 -9.01 12.78 -8.39
C GLU A 37 -8.99 13.76 -7.21
N VAL A 38 -9.67 13.44 -6.12
CA VAL A 38 -9.67 14.27 -4.91
C VAL A 38 -8.29 14.33 -4.27
N LEU A 39 -7.57 13.21 -4.27
CA LEU A 39 -6.18 13.19 -3.79
C LEU A 39 -5.26 14.04 -4.68
N ALA A 40 -5.48 14.05 -6.00
CA ALA A 40 -4.72 14.88 -6.93
C ALA A 40 -4.91 16.38 -6.62
N GLU A 41 -6.14 16.81 -6.36
CA GLU A 41 -6.44 18.18 -5.95
C GLU A 41 -5.71 18.57 -4.65
N ARG A 42 -5.64 17.67 -3.68
CA ARG A 42 -4.90 17.89 -2.43
C ARG A 42 -3.40 18.04 -2.66
N LEU A 43 -2.81 17.27 -3.57
CA LEU A 43 -1.38 17.21 -3.81
C LEU A 43 -0.87 18.27 -4.80
N LYS A 44 -1.74 18.94 -5.56
CA LYS A 44 -1.35 19.89 -6.61
C LYS A 44 -0.52 21.08 -6.15
N LEU A 45 -0.62 21.46 -4.88
CA LEU A 45 0.16 22.57 -4.31
C LEU A 45 1.50 22.13 -3.72
N ILE A 46 1.77 20.83 -3.67
CA ILE A 46 3.06 20.30 -3.22
C ILE A 46 4.03 20.36 -4.41
N PRO A 47 5.23 20.93 -4.25
CA PRO A 47 6.21 21.04 -5.33
C PRO A 47 6.86 19.67 -5.61
N LEU A 48 6.06 18.71 -6.08
CA LEU A 48 6.53 17.37 -6.43
C LEU A 48 7.49 17.46 -7.61
N GLU A 49 8.66 16.82 -7.48
CA GLU A 49 9.67 16.75 -8.55
C GLU A 49 9.68 15.42 -9.29
N ALA A 50 9.11 14.37 -8.69
CA ALA A 50 8.99 13.06 -9.31
C ALA A 50 7.78 12.29 -8.79
N VAL A 51 7.24 11.41 -9.63
CA VAL A 51 6.17 10.45 -9.31
C VAL A 51 6.67 9.06 -9.65
N TYR A 52 6.75 8.18 -8.66
CA TYR A 52 7.03 6.76 -8.84
C TYR A 52 5.76 5.95 -8.66
N SER A 53 5.61 4.89 -9.42
CA SER A 53 4.43 4.01 -9.34
C SER A 53 4.79 2.56 -9.52
N SER A 54 4.06 1.69 -8.81
CA SER A 54 3.92 0.29 -9.22
C SER A 54 3.38 0.23 -10.66
N PRO A 55 3.84 -0.72 -11.49
CA PRO A 55 3.33 -0.91 -12.83
C PRO A 55 1.89 -1.45 -12.89
N LEU A 56 1.36 -2.01 -11.78
CA LEU A 56 0.01 -2.55 -11.74
C LEU A 56 -1.05 -1.46 -12.00
N LYS A 57 -2.03 -1.77 -12.84
CA LYS A 57 -3.03 -0.81 -13.37
C LYS A 57 -3.63 0.10 -12.31
N ARG A 58 -4.10 -0.45 -11.19
CA ARG A 58 -4.72 0.33 -10.11
C ARG A 58 -3.80 1.40 -9.53
N ALA A 59 -2.52 1.08 -9.34
CA ALA A 59 -1.52 2.03 -8.84
C ALA A 59 -1.14 3.04 -9.93
N LEU A 60 -0.89 2.56 -11.15
CA LEU A 60 -0.53 3.42 -12.29
C LEU A 60 -1.66 4.38 -12.65
N GLN A 61 -2.92 3.96 -12.61
CA GLN A 61 -4.07 4.84 -12.84
C GLN A 61 -4.17 5.92 -11.75
N THR A 62 -3.99 5.54 -10.48
CA THR A 62 -3.92 6.51 -9.38
C THR A 62 -2.79 7.52 -9.60
N ALA A 63 -1.58 7.05 -9.93
CA ALA A 63 -0.43 7.90 -10.18
C ALA A 63 -0.64 8.84 -11.37
N ARG A 64 -1.24 8.36 -12.47
CA ARG A 64 -1.52 9.17 -13.66
C ARG A 64 -2.48 10.32 -13.38
N LEU A 65 -3.59 10.06 -12.69
CA LEU A 65 -4.56 11.11 -12.34
C LEU A 65 -3.90 12.24 -11.53
N ILE A 66 -2.96 11.91 -10.63
CA ILE A 66 -2.21 12.91 -9.88
C ILE A 66 -1.16 13.60 -10.77
N SER A 67 -0.38 12.83 -11.51
CA SER A 67 0.76 13.34 -12.29
C SER A 67 0.33 14.21 -13.47
N GLU A 68 -0.80 13.92 -14.09
CA GLU A 68 -1.39 14.74 -15.17
C GLU A 68 -1.73 16.15 -14.70
N LEU A 69 -2.25 16.29 -13.46
CA LEU A 69 -2.60 17.60 -12.90
C LEU A 69 -1.38 18.47 -12.60
N ILE A 70 -0.21 17.87 -12.34
CA ILE A 70 1.03 18.56 -12.00
C ILE A 70 2.07 18.56 -13.13
N GLY A 71 1.74 18.01 -14.29
CA GLY A 71 2.61 18.04 -15.48
C GLY A 71 3.81 17.07 -15.41
N LEU A 72 3.75 16.01 -14.60
CA LEU A 72 4.79 14.99 -14.49
C LEU A 72 4.37 13.68 -15.17
N GLN A 73 5.34 12.78 -15.37
CA GLN A 73 5.09 11.43 -15.86
C GLN A 73 5.50 10.41 -14.78
N PRO A 74 4.67 9.37 -14.51
CA PRO A 74 5.04 8.33 -13.56
C PRO A 74 6.22 7.50 -14.03
N ILE A 75 7.20 7.31 -13.15
CA ILE A 75 8.34 6.39 -13.30
C ILE A 75 7.93 5.05 -12.69
N LEU A 76 7.95 3.99 -13.48
CA LEU A 76 7.56 2.66 -13.02
C LEU A 76 8.72 1.96 -12.32
N ASP A 77 8.43 1.30 -11.19
CA ASP A 77 9.42 0.50 -10.45
C ASP A 77 8.76 -0.79 -9.94
N GLU A 78 9.30 -1.93 -10.34
CA GLU A 78 8.82 -3.27 -9.98
C GLU A 78 8.92 -3.55 -8.47
N ARG A 79 9.79 -2.86 -7.75
CA ARG A 79 9.90 -2.99 -6.29
C ARG A 79 8.67 -2.45 -5.54
N LEU A 80 7.79 -1.72 -6.24
CA LEU A 80 6.55 -1.15 -5.71
C LEU A 80 5.32 -2.05 -5.89
N VAL A 81 5.44 -3.23 -6.57
CA VAL A 81 4.31 -4.14 -6.75
C VAL A 81 3.80 -4.71 -5.41
N GLU A 82 2.53 -5.10 -5.35
CA GLU A 82 1.94 -5.70 -4.14
C GLU A 82 2.60 -7.05 -3.80
N LEU A 83 2.40 -7.52 -2.58
CA LEU A 83 2.74 -8.87 -2.15
C LEU A 83 2.11 -9.88 -3.13
N ASP A 84 2.91 -10.85 -3.56
CA ASP A 84 2.40 -11.98 -4.33
C ASP A 84 1.63 -12.92 -3.39
N TYR A 85 0.33 -13.05 -3.61
CA TYR A 85 -0.51 -13.96 -2.83
C TYR A 85 -0.60 -15.36 -3.44
N GLY A 86 0.12 -15.62 -4.56
CA GLY A 86 0.21 -16.94 -5.17
C GLY A 86 -1.16 -17.56 -5.45
N GLU A 87 -1.40 -18.77 -4.96
CA GLU A 87 -2.64 -19.50 -5.18
C GLU A 87 -3.89 -18.86 -4.58
N TRP A 88 -3.73 -17.87 -3.72
CA TRP A 88 -4.86 -17.14 -3.14
C TRP A 88 -5.33 -15.97 -4.00
N GLU A 89 -4.56 -15.57 -5.02
CA GLU A 89 -4.95 -14.47 -5.87
C GLU A 89 -6.31 -14.70 -6.56
N GLY A 90 -7.15 -13.68 -6.53
CA GLY A 90 -8.50 -13.71 -7.06
C GLY A 90 -9.53 -14.47 -6.22
N LYS A 91 -9.14 -15.21 -5.18
CA LYS A 91 -10.07 -15.90 -4.27
C LYS A 91 -10.68 -14.93 -3.26
N LEU A 92 -11.93 -15.18 -2.88
CA LEU A 92 -12.55 -14.49 -1.76
C LEU A 92 -11.85 -14.93 -0.45
N LEU A 93 -11.62 -13.99 0.45
CA LEU A 93 -11.07 -14.32 1.77
C LEU A 93 -11.91 -15.36 2.50
N ALA A 94 -13.23 -15.28 2.41
CA ALA A 94 -14.15 -16.24 3.01
C ALA A 94 -13.97 -17.67 2.47
N ASP A 95 -13.64 -17.81 1.17
CA ASP A 95 -13.38 -19.13 0.56
C ASP A 95 -12.04 -19.71 1.01
N ILE A 96 -11.02 -18.88 1.15
CA ILE A 96 -9.71 -19.31 1.69
C ILE A 96 -9.88 -19.81 3.12
N LEU A 97 -10.58 -19.02 3.97
CA LEU A 97 -10.84 -19.39 5.36
C LEU A 97 -11.67 -20.67 5.50
N ARG A 98 -12.55 -20.96 4.54
CA ARG A 98 -13.37 -22.18 4.53
C ARG A 98 -12.60 -23.41 4.04
N ASN A 99 -11.83 -23.24 2.96
CA ASN A 99 -11.23 -24.35 2.24
C ASN A 99 -9.83 -24.73 2.74
N ASP A 100 -9.08 -23.74 3.29
CA ASP A 100 -7.73 -23.96 3.82
C ASP A 100 -7.45 -23.07 5.04
N PRO A 101 -8.22 -23.23 6.12
CA PRO A 101 -8.09 -22.41 7.32
C PRO A 101 -6.74 -22.59 8.04
N ALA A 102 -6.14 -23.78 7.93
CA ALA A 102 -4.88 -24.08 8.62
C ALA A 102 -3.73 -23.29 8.02
N THR A 103 -3.57 -23.30 6.69
CA THR A 103 -2.53 -22.53 5.99
C THR A 103 -2.72 -21.04 6.16
N TYR A 104 -3.98 -20.56 6.08
CA TYR A 104 -4.26 -19.13 6.30
C TYR A 104 -3.89 -18.70 7.71
N ARG A 105 -4.26 -19.45 8.76
CA ARG A 105 -3.93 -19.11 10.16
C ARG A 105 -2.43 -19.13 10.40
N ALA A 106 -1.71 -20.10 9.85
CA ALA A 106 -0.25 -20.16 9.97
C ALA A 106 0.39 -18.91 9.35
N TRP A 107 -0.02 -18.56 8.13
CA TRP A 107 0.45 -17.35 7.47
C TRP A 107 0.06 -16.06 8.22
N ASP A 108 -1.17 -15.94 8.70
CA ASP A 108 -1.65 -14.76 9.44
C ASP A 108 -0.93 -14.59 10.78
N ALA A 109 -0.48 -15.68 11.39
CA ALA A 109 0.30 -15.66 12.63
C ALA A 109 1.70 -15.05 12.44
N ASP A 110 2.37 -15.33 11.31
CA ASP A 110 3.66 -14.74 10.95
C ASP A 110 3.78 -14.47 9.44
N PRO A 111 3.11 -13.44 8.94
CA PRO A 111 3.07 -13.12 7.50
C PRO A 111 4.39 -12.56 6.97
N ALA A 112 5.37 -12.28 7.85
CA ALA A 112 6.70 -11.89 7.43
C ALA A 112 7.54 -13.09 7.00
N GLN A 113 7.50 -14.16 7.78
CA GLN A 113 8.31 -15.35 7.49
C GLN A 113 7.61 -16.33 6.55
N LEU A 114 6.29 -16.48 6.70
CA LEU A 114 5.51 -17.40 5.89
C LEU A 114 4.94 -16.69 4.66
N ALA A 115 5.01 -17.37 3.52
CA ALA A 115 4.38 -16.92 2.28
C ALA A 115 3.02 -17.62 2.09
N PRO A 116 2.06 -17.00 1.39
CA PRO A 116 0.94 -17.70 0.80
C PRO A 116 1.45 -18.83 -0.13
N PRO A 117 0.69 -19.91 -0.34
CA PRO A 117 1.13 -20.98 -1.25
C PRO A 117 1.50 -20.46 -2.64
N GLY A 118 2.74 -20.70 -3.06
CA GLY A 118 3.26 -20.18 -4.34
C GLY A 118 3.50 -18.68 -4.41
N GLY A 119 3.37 -17.95 -3.27
CA GLY A 119 3.50 -16.50 -3.21
C GLY A 119 4.81 -15.99 -2.60
N GLU A 120 4.81 -14.72 -2.18
CA GLU A 120 5.95 -13.99 -1.62
C GLU A 120 5.79 -13.84 -0.10
N SER A 121 6.88 -13.96 0.68
CA SER A 121 6.86 -13.65 2.10
C SER A 121 6.91 -12.13 2.34
N GLY A 122 6.34 -11.68 3.48
CA GLY A 122 6.41 -10.27 3.85
C GLY A 122 7.85 -9.76 4.00
N LEU A 123 8.79 -10.61 4.43
CA LEU A 123 10.20 -10.23 4.54
C LEU A 123 10.83 -9.98 3.17
N ALA A 124 10.55 -10.81 2.17
CA ALA A 124 11.01 -10.59 0.80
C ALA A 124 10.42 -9.29 0.22
N ALA A 125 9.13 -9.05 0.43
CA ALA A 125 8.49 -7.80 0.03
C ALA A 125 9.07 -6.58 0.76
N GLN A 126 9.42 -6.70 2.06
CA GLN A 126 10.09 -5.63 2.79
C GLN A 126 11.47 -5.33 2.22
N GLN A 127 12.27 -6.34 1.92
CA GLN A 127 13.61 -6.15 1.36
C GLN A 127 13.58 -5.34 0.04
N ARG A 128 12.64 -5.62 -0.86
CA ARG A 128 12.53 -4.87 -2.12
C ARG A 128 12.06 -3.43 -1.92
N ILE A 129 11.09 -3.18 -1.02
CA ILE A 129 10.64 -1.80 -0.78
C ILE A 129 11.70 -0.99 -0.04
N VAL A 130 12.45 -1.56 0.90
CA VAL A 130 13.58 -0.89 1.56
C VAL A 130 14.67 -0.52 0.55
N SER A 131 15.05 -1.45 -0.33
CA SER A 131 15.98 -1.17 -1.43
C SER A 131 15.50 -0.03 -2.34
N PHE A 132 14.18 0.07 -2.57
CA PHE A 132 13.60 1.19 -3.30
C PHE A 132 13.75 2.49 -2.52
N LEU A 133 13.37 2.54 -1.23
CA LEU A 133 13.45 3.73 -0.40
C LEU A 133 14.88 4.25 -0.29
N ASP A 134 15.87 3.38 -0.09
CA ASP A 134 17.28 3.77 -0.03
C ASP A 134 17.75 4.41 -1.33
N SER A 135 17.37 3.80 -2.48
CA SER A 135 17.68 4.37 -3.79
C SER A 135 16.99 5.70 -4.03
N LEU A 136 15.78 5.87 -3.50
CA LEU A 136 14.98 7.08 -3.63
C LEU A 136 15.58 8.22 -2.81
N ALA A 137 15.97 7.97 -1.55
CA ALA A 137 16.61 8.95 -0.69
C ALA A 137 17.94 9.46 -1.29
N GLY A 138 18.70 8.59 -1.93
CA GLY A 138 19.95 8.97 -2.62
C GLY A 138 19.72 9.85 -3.85
N ARG A 139 18.63 9.62 -4.61
CA ARG A 139 18.30 10.41 -5.81
C ARG A 139 17.63 11.74 -5.49
N HIS A 140 16.88 11.80 -4.40
CA HIS A 140 16.03 12.94 -4.02
C HIS A 140 16.32 13.40 -2.59
N PRO A 141 17.56 13.82 -2.27
CA PRO A 141 17.98 14.10 -0.89
C PRO A 141 17.27 15.30 -0.24
N GLN A 142 16.64 16.14 -1.04
CA GLN A 142 15.92 17.35 -0.57
C GLN A 142 14.56 17.54 -1.29
N GLY A 143 14.16 16.62 -2.14
CA GLY A 143 12.99 16.73 -2.99
C GLY A 143 11.69 16.32 -2.31
N HIS A 144 10.59 16.60 -3.00
CA HIS A 144 9.26 16.10 -2.70
C HIS A 144 8.88 15.06 -3.75
N VAL A 145 8.70 13.81 -3.35
CA VAL A 145 8.48 12.70 -4.27
C VAL A 145 7.21 11.94 -3.92
N LEU A 146 6.36 11.73 -4.91
CA LEU A 146 5.18 10.87 -4.78
C LEU A 146 5.53 9.42 -5.09
N VAL A 147 5.02 8.50 -4.28
CA VAL A 147 5.16 7.05 -4.46
C VAL A 147 3.80 6.38 -4.36
N VAL A 148 3.31 5.82 -5.45
CA VAL A 148 2.02 5.11 -5.48
C VAL A 148 2.26 3.60 -5.50
N SER A 149 1.77 2.91 -4.49
CA SER A 149 1.97 1.49 -4.27
C SER A 149 0.72 0.85 -3.66
N HIS A 150 0.88 -0.17 -2.85
CA HIS A 150 -0.18 -1.06 -2.38
C HIS A 150 -0.18 -1.19 -0.86
N LYS A 151 -1.22 -1.85 -0.35
CA LYS A 151 -1.50 -1.98 1.09
C LYS A 151 -0.36 -2.62 1.86
N THR A 152 0.07 -3.81 1.44
CA THR A 152 1.09 -4.57 2.18
C THR A 152 2.45 -3.91 2.07
N VAL A 153 2.83 -3.50 0.88
CA VAL A 153 4.15 -2.90 0.62
C VAL A 153 4.31 -1.57 1.36
N CYS A 154 3.28 -0.71 1.35
CA CYS A 154 3.33 0.54 2.12
C CYS A 154 3.41 0.28 3.64
N ARG A 155 2.67 -0.71 4.17
CA ARG A 155 2.76 -1.09 5.59
C ARG A 155 4.15 -1.60 5.96
N LEU A 156 4.76 -2.42 5.11
CA LEU A 156 6.12 -2.93 5.32
C LEU A 156 7.18 -1.82 5.25
N ALA A 157 6.99 -0.82 4.37
CA ALA A 157 7.79 0.40 4.36
C ALA A 157 7.69 1.15 5.70
N ILE A 158 6.47 1.31 6.23
CA ILE A 158 6.25 1.96 7.54
C ILE A 158 6.85 1.12 8.69
N CYS A 159 6.76 -0.21 8.65
CA CYS A 159 7.46 -1.06 9.63
C CYS A 159 8.97 -0.77 9.64
N HIS A 160 9.59 -0.68 8.48
CA HIS A 160 11.01 -0.33 8.36
C HIS A 160 11.30 1.06 8.96
N VAL A 161 10.53 2.07 8.57
CA VAL A 161 10.69 3.46 9.06
C VAL A 161 10.60 3.55 10.59
N LEU A 162 9.72 2.76 11.21
CA LEU A 162 9.49 2.76 12.65
C LEU A 162 10.39 1.77 13.43
N GLY A 163 11.24 1.00 12.76
CA GLY A 163 12.00 -0.09 13.38
C GLY A 163 11.10 -1.20 13.96
N MET A 164 9.88 -1.35 13.42
CA MET A 164 8.90 -2.33 13.85
C MET A 164 9.11 -3.66 13.12
N SER A 165 8.90 -4.78 13.83
CA SER A 165 8.94 -6.10 13.19
C SER A 165 7.97 -6.17 12.00
N PRO A 166 8.41 -6.66 10.82
CA PRO A 166 7.51 -6.85 9.70
C PRO A 166 6.38 -7.86 9.99
N SER A 167 6.52 -8.78 10.95
CA SER A 167 5.43 -9.69 11.34
C SER A 167 4.21 -8.97 11.91
N GLU A 168 4.37 -7.71 12.36
CA GLU A 168 3.31 -6.92 13.01
C GLU A 168 2.49 -6.06 12.02
N TYR A 169 2.87 -5.97 10.74
CA TYR A 169 2.26 -5.02 9.79
C TYR A 169 0.74 -5.17 9.68
N ARG A 170 0.23 -6.40 9.76
CA ARG A 170 -1.23 -6.67 9.64
C ARG A 170 -1.99 -6.26 10.90
N ARG A 171 -1.38 -6.45 12.07
CA ARG A 171 -2.03 -6.25 13.37
C ARG A 171 -1.99 -4.81 13.83
N ARG A 172 -0.94 -4.06 13.49
CA ARG A 172 -0.68 -2.72 14.03
C ARG A 172 -0.93 -1.58 13.06
N LEU A 173 -0.94 -1.84 11.77
CA LEU A 173 -1.06 -0.79 10.77
C LEU A 173 -2.34 -0.97 9.94
N ILE A 174 -3.26 -0.02 10.04
CA ILE A 174 -4.42 0.09 9.14
C ILE A 174 -4.04 1.04 8.01
N LEU A 175 -4.29 0.67 6.76
CA LEU A 175 -4.01 1.53 5.62
C LEU A 175 -5.18 1.50 4.63
N SER A 176 -5.89 2.60 4.55
CA SER A 176 -7.05 2.80 3.69
C SER A 176 -6.65 3.00 2.22
N ASN A 177 -7.57 2.77 1.28
CA ASN A 177 -7.36 3.12 -0.13
C ASN A 177 -7.22 4.64 -0.29
N ALA A 178 -6.40 5.07 -1.23
CA ALA A 178 -6.05 6.46 -1.48
C ALA A 178 -5.53 7.23 -0.25
N ALA A 179 -5.18 6.54 0.85
CA ALA A 179 -4.60 7.18 2.02
C ALA A 179 -3.20 7.71 1.73
N LEU A 180 -2.90 8.86 2.31
CA LEU A 180 -1.60 9.52 2.28
C LEU A 180 -0.81 9.18 3.55
N SER A 181 0.42 8.74 3.39
CA SER A 181 1.42 8.69 4.46
C SER A 181 2.66 9.46 4.02
N ILE A 182 3.31 10.17 4.93
CA ILE A 182 4.48 10.99 4.63
C ILE A 182 5.64 10.51 5.48
N ILE A 183 6.74 10.16 4.82
CA ILE A 183 8.01 9.85 5.45
C ILE A 183 9.09 10.82 5.00
N GLN A 184 10.09 11.01 5.82
CA GLN A 184 11.20 11.91 5.55
C GLN A 184 12.53 11.19 5.73
N SER A 185 13.47 11.38 4.79
CA SER A 185 14.84 10.92 4.97
C SER A 185 15.63 11.89 5.85
N GLN A 186 16.38 11.33 6.80
CA GLN A 186 17.22 12.06 7.75
C GLN A 186 18.64 11.48 7.71
N PRO A 187 19.67 12.21 8.16
CA PRO A 187 21.03 11.69 8.23
C PRO A 187 21.18 10.41 9.08
N TRP A 188 20.28 10.21 10.04
CA TRP A 188 20.26 9.04 10.94
C TRP A 188 19.26 7.95 10.52
N GLY A 189 18.55 8.08 9.40
CA GLY A 189 17.55 7.11 8.92
C GLY A 189 16.25 7.76 8.47
N TRP A 190 15.11 7.15 8.79
CA TRP A 190 13.79 7.56 8.35
C TRP A 190 12.94 8.10 9.49
N GLN A 191 12.03 9.01 9.17
CA GLN A 191 11.05 9.57 10.11
C GLN A 191 9.64 9.49 9.50
N LEU A 192 8.67 9.02 10.28
CA LEU A 192 7.26 9.06 9.91
C LEU A 192 6.64 10.38 10.33
N MET A 193 6.13 11.15 9.37
CA MET A 193 5.49 12.45 9.59
C MET A 193 3.97 12.34 9.67
N THR A 194 3.39 11.49 8.82
CA THR A 194 1.94 11.28 8.73
C THR A 194 1.69 9.83 8.36
N PHE A 195 0.63 9.23 8.92
CA PHE A 195 0.23 7.88 8.56
C PHE A 195 -1.28 7.79 8.33
N ASN A 196 -1.66 7.14 7.22
CA ASN A 196 -3.05 6.81 6.87
C ASN A 196 -4.00 8.02 6.89
N ASP A 197 -3.56 9.17 6.38
CA ASP A 197 -4.41 10.34 6.30
C ASP A 197 -5.39 10.23 5.13
N THR A 198 -6.68 10.24 5.44
CA THR A 198 -7.82 10.16 4.51
C THR A 198 -8.70 11.40 4.55
N SER A 199 -8.24 12.49 5.15
CA SER A 199 -9.04 13.72 5.35
C SER A 199 -9.61 14.31 4.05
N HIS A 200 -8.91 14.12 2.93
CA HIS A 200 -9.36 14.53 1.59
C HIS A 200 -10.55 13.70 1.08
N LEU A 201 -10.82 12.53 1.63
CA LEU A 201 -11.92 11.65 1.19
C LEU A 201 -13.26 11.97 1.84
N SER A 202 -13.34 12.92 2.76
CA SER A 202 -14.58 13.28 3.48
C SER A 202 -15.72 13.69 2.54
N GLU A 203 -15.41 14.26 1.38
CA GLU A 203 -16.38 14.70 0.37
C GLU A 203 -16.83 13.60 -0.59
N VAL A 204 -16.08 12.49 -0.67
CA VAL A 204 -16.37 11.38 -1.59
C VAL A 204 -17.39 10.39 -1.01
N GLY A 205 -17.78 10.59 0.27
CA GLY A 205 -18.72 9.75 1.01
C GLY A 205 -18.08 8.47 1.56
N PRO A 206 -18.72 7.81 2.57
CA PRO A 206 -18.26 6.55 3.14
C PRO A 206 -18.62 5.40 2.18
N GLY A 207 -17.96 5.35 1.07
CA GLY A 207 -18.15 4.30 0.09
C GLY A 207 -16.81 3.73 -0.29
N ALA A 208 -16.54 2.50 0.10
CA ALA A 208 -15.41 1.72 -0.38
C ALA A 208 -14.04 2.17 0.12
N GLY A 209 -13.78 2.00 1.35
CA GLY A 209 -12.48 2.23 1.97
C GLY A 209 -12.48 1.95 3.45
N GLU A 210 -13.54 1.33 3.96
CA GLU A 210 -13.49 0.85 5.34
C GLU A 210 -12.26 -0.04 5.50
N PRO A 211 -11.45 0.17 6.56
CA PRO A 211 -10.37 -0.72 6.84
C PRO A 211 -10.98 -2.13 6.91
N GLU A 212 -10.46 -3.06 6.11
CA GLU A 212 -10.66 -4.47 6.38
C GLU A 212 -10.22 -4.68 7.82
N LEU A 213 -11.19 -4.65 8.73
CA LEU A 213 -11.00 -5.12 10.09
C LEU A 213 -10.62 -6.59 9.89
N GLY A 214 -9.32 -6.89 10.01
CA GLY A 214 -8.88 -8.28 10.05
C GLY A 214 -9.80 -8.97 11.03
N PHE A 215 -10.49 -10.03 10.59
CA PHE A 215 -11.37 -10.81 11.43
C PHE A 215 -10.60 -11.19 12.69
N ARG A 216 -10.83 -10.45 13.76
CA ARG A 216 -10.55 -10.96 15.10
C ARG A 216 -11.68 -11.95 15.38
N GLU A 217 -11.50 -13.22 15.01
CA GLU A 217 -12.11 -14.23 15.83
C GLU A 217 -11.55 -14.01 17.23
N SER A 218 -12.42 -13.57 18.14
CA SER A 218 -12.13 -13.59 19.56
C SER A 218 -11.61 -14.98 19.87
N ALA A 219 -10.33 -15.07 20.27
CA ALA A 219 -9.81 -16.28 20.83
C ALA A 219 -10.80 -16.74 21.92
N PRO A 220 -11.21 -18.00 21.98
CA PRO A 220 -11.97 -18.50 23.12
C PRO A 220 -11.13 -18.22 24.36
N SER A 221 -11.72 -17.52 25.32
CA SER A 221 -11.12 -17.29 26.64
C SER A 221 -10.72 -18.64 27.25
N PRO A 222 -9.57 -18.69 27.97
CA PRO A 222 -9.10 -19.90 28.63
C PRO A 222 -10.07 -20.44 29.67
#